data_1f0e26877af86eb5c4163789d9dc2ebf
#
_entry.id   1f0e26877af86eb5c4163789d9dc2ebf
#
_cell.length_a   1.000
_cell.length_b   1.000
_cell.length_c   1.000
_cell.angle_alpha   90.00
_cell.angle_beta   90.00
_cell.angle_gamma   90.00
#
_symmetry.space_group_name_H-M   'P 1'
#
loop_
_entity.id
_entity.type
_entity.pdbx_description
1 polymer ?
#
loop_
_entity_poly.entity_id
_entity_poly.type
_entity_poly.pdbx_seq_one_letter_code
_entity_poly.pdbx_strand_id
1 'polypeptide(L)'
;MKKAKFGTDFQNNRANYWLYEKYSFDLHPEISKNPEELLWPEITDVAKTDCRNLHEPAMKDKYIDLIEQTFDFPQDEFSVEDNELNFHDIPLMELIKQYGTPLKITYLPKISQQINRAKRMFNVAMAKVDYKGSYNYCYCTKSSHFSFVLEEAMKNDVHLETSSAYDIHIINALYDSGIIDKDRYIICNGFKRPQYVENIANLINSGFTNTIPVIDNKQELDLLDIIEKPCQIGIRIAAEEEPKFDFYTSRLGIRYNDIIPYYKERIKNNKKVKLKMLHFFINTGIKDTAYYWNELHKCIQVYCELKKLAPELDSLNIGGGFPIKNSLAFDYDYEYMTEEIVAQIKNVCNANGVEEPNIFTEFGSFTVGESGAALFSIINQKQQNDRESWYMIDSSFMTTLPDIWGINQRYPLLAINNWDKEYQRVFLGGLSCDSEDYYSGEAHSNAVFLPKLTPGETQYIGFFHTGAYQESLGGFGGIQHCLIPAPKHIIIDRDKGDNEYYTRLFAKEQSYRSMMRILGY
;
A
#
# COMPACT_ATOMS: atom_id res chain seq x y z
N MET A 1 -35.89 27.18 -36.10
CA MET A 1 -37.20 26.46 -36.00
C MET A 1 -36.96 25.00 -36.27
N LYS A 2 -36.99 24.17 -35.20
CA LYS A 2 -37.51 22.81 -35.11
C LYS A 2 -37.19 22.33 -33.72
N LYS A 3 -38.22 22.25 -32.87
CA LYS A 3 -38.21 21.68 -31.53
C LYS A 3 -38.11 20.16 -31.66
N ALA A 4 -37.21 19.54 -30.96
CA ALA A 4 -37.23 18.12 -30.67
C ALA A 4 -37.64 17.92 -29.22
N LYS A 5 -38.68 17.14 -29.01
CA LYS A 5 -39.27 16.75 -27.72
C LYS A 5 -38.38 15.72 -27.04
N PHE A 6 -38.09 15.94 -25.79
CA PHE A 6 -37.61 14.89 -24.89
C PHE A 6 -38.81 14.15 -24.30
N GLY A 7 -38.91 12.87 -24.60
CA GLY A 7 -39.86 11.95 -23.99
C GLY A 7 -39.22 11.31 -22.77
N THR A 8 -39.95 11.36 -21.69
CA THR A 8 -39.72 10.64 -20.43
C THR A 8 -40.02 9.16 -20.62
N ASP A 9 -39.06 8.30 -20.33
CA ASP A 9 -39.31 6.91 -19.98
C ASP A 9 -38.44 6.48 -18.82
N PHE A 10 -39.01 6.61 -17.63
CA PHE A 10 -38.58 5.96 -16.40
C PHE A 10 -39.51 4.76 -16.20
N GLN A 11 -39.10 3.58 -16.62
CA GLN A 11 -39.60 2.32 -16.05
C GLN A 11 -38.71 1.14 -16.49
N ASN A 12 -38.37 0.31 -15.49
CA ASN A 12 -37.86 -1.05 -15.57
C ASN A 12 -36.35 -1.27 -15.66
N ASN A 13 -35.71 -1.37 -14.50
CA ASN A 13 -34.67 -2.36 -14.28
C ASN A 13 -34.88 -3.08 -12.94
N ARG A 14 -35.85 -4.00 -12.95
CA ARG A 14 -35.95 -5.13 -12.02
C ARG A 14 -35.45 -6.37 -12.76
N ALA A 15 -34.15 -6.61 -12.76
CA ALA A 15 -33.62 -7.87 -13.25
C ALA A 15 -32.21 -8.09 -12.64
N ASN A 16 -32.14 -8.40 -11.35
CA ASN A 16 -30.96 -9.04 -10.74
C ASN A 16 -31.32 -9.67 -9.38
N TYR A 17 -32.47 -10.40 -9.35
CA TYR A 17 -32.86 -11.21 -8.19
C TYR A 17 -33.21 -12.66 -8.59
N TRP A 18 -32.47 -13.24 -9.56
CA TRP A 18 -32.68 -14.62 -10.00
C TRP A 18 -31.36 -15.32 -10.34
N LEU A 19 -30.55 -15.57 -9.33
CA LEU A 19 -29.38 -16.48 -9.47
C LEU A 19 -28.94 -17.10 -8.12
N TYR A 20 -29.87 -17.35 -7.21
CA TYR A 20 -29.59 -18.08 -5.96
C TYR A 20 -30.52 -19.30 -5.74
N GLU A 21 -31.05 -19.88 -6.80
CA GLU A 21 -31.78 -21.17 -6.72
C GLU A 21 -31.34 -22.07 -7.86
N LYS A 22 -30.15 -22.61 -7.82
CA LYS A 22 -29.78 -23.80 -8.61
C LYS A 22 -28.44 -24.38 -8.18
N TYR A 23 -28.36 -24.92 -6.99
CA TYR A 23 -27.46 -26.01 -6.62
C TYR A 23 -27.95 -26.58 -5.28
N SER A 24 -29.05 -27.34 -5.35
CA SER A 24 -29.38 -28.32 -4.35
C SER A 24 -28.66 -29.61 -4.74
N PHE A 25 -27.76 -30.05 -3.90
CA PHE A 25 -27.20 -31.39 -3.98
C PHE A 25 -28.28 -32.40 -3.60
N ASP A 26 -28.54 -33.33 -4.51
CA ASP A 26 -29.33 -34.54 -4.27
C ASP A 26 -28.63 -35.40 -3.22
N LEU A 27 -29.23 -35.48 -2.03
CA LEU A 27 -28.95 -36.55 -1.08
C LEU A 27 -30.09 -37.57 -1.18
N HIS A 28 -29.71 -38.82 -1.40
CA HIS A 28 -30.50 -40.02 -1.51
C HIS A 28 -31.64 -40.12 -0.47
N PRO A 29 -32.80 -40.64 -0.90
CA PRO A 29 -33.93 -40.84 0.00
C PRO A 29 -33.90 -42.23 0.63
N GLU A 30 -33.54 -42.30 1.90
CA GLU A 30 -33.95 -43.36 2.84
C GLU A 30 -33.68 -42.89 4.25
N ILE A 31 -34.73 -42.47 4.91
CA ILE A 31 -35.06 -42.67 6.34
C ILE A 31 -36.32 -41.84 6.65
N SER A 32 -37.48 -42.44 6.33
CA SER A 32 -38.72 -42.09 7.00
C SER A 32 -38.85 -43.03 8.19
N LYS A 33 -38.94 -42.50 9.41
CA LYS A 33 -39.81 -43.01 10.49
C LYS A 33 -39.56 -42.26 11.78
N ASN A 34 -40.66 -41.69 12.28
CA ASN A 34 -40.97 -41.27 13.64
C ASN A 34 -40.06 -40.29 14.40
N PRO A 35 -40.54 -39.08 14.70
CA PRO A 35 -39.92 -38.13 15.60
C PRO A 35 -40.41 -38.21 17.06
N GLU A 36 -40.66 -39.41 17.61
CA GLU A 36 -41.09 -39.58 19.00
C GLU A 36 -40.34 -40.72 19.66
N GLU A 37 -39.03 -40.68 19.77
CA GLU A 37 -38.26 -41.51 20.69
C GLU A 37 -36.79 -41.08 20.69
N LEU A 38 -36.49 -39.97 21.35
CA LEU A 38 -35.17 -39.65 21.88
C LEU A 38 -35.35 -39.09 23.29
N LEU A 39 -35.60 -40.04 24.21
CA LEU A 39 -35.49 -39.81 25.66
C LEU A 39 -34.02 -39.52 25.99
N TRP A 40 -33.77 -38.34 26.48
CA TRP A 40 -32.53 -38.01 27.19
C TRP A 40 -32.53 -38.71 28.55
N PRO A 41 -31.43 -39.36 29.00
CA PRO A 41 -31.38 -39.92 30.32
C PRO A 41 -31.41 -38.80 31.37
N GLU A 42 -32.34 -38.93 32.35
CA GLU A 42 -32.38 -38.12 33.54
C GLU A 42 -31.06 -38.27 34.31
N ILE A 43 -30.33 -37.18 34.46
CA ILE A 43 -29.20 -37.09 35.38
C ILE A 43 -29.77 -36.85 36.77
N THR A 44 -29.88 -37.93 37.51
CA THR A 44 -30.20 -37.90 38.95
C THR A 44 -29.02 -37.33 39.74
N ASP A 45 -29.33 -36.37 40.60
CA ASP A 45 -28.66 -35.93 41.83
C ASP A 45 -27.15 -36.21 41.95
N VAL A 46 -26.34 -35.23 41.61
CA VAL A 46 -25.02 -35.05 42.20
C VAL A 46 -25.00 -33.73 42.97
N ALA A 47 -24.98 -33.92 44.29
CA ALA A 47 -24.59 -32.97 45.34
C ALA A 47 -24.72 -31.47 45.06
N LYS A 48 -25.64 -30.84 45.75
CA LYS A 48 -25.65 -29.41 46.05
C LYS A 48 -24.37 -29.02 46.78
N THR A 49 -23.30 -28.81 46.06
CA THR A 49 -22.12 -28.10 46.54
C THR A 49 -22.39 -26.59 46.39
N ASP A 50 -22.20 -25.91 47.46
CA ASP A 50 -22.45 -24.48 47.67
C ASP A 50 -21.69 -23.61 46.65
N CYS A 51 -22.34 -23.23 45.55
CA CYS A 51 -21.81 -22.38 44.48
C CYS A 51 -21.84 -20.87 44.85
N ARG A 52 -21.69 -20.52 46.11
CA ARG A 52 -21.75 -19.11 46.54
C ARG A 52 -20.44 -18.35 46.58
N ASN A 53 -19.32 -18.93 46.14
CA ASN A 53 -18.00 -18.26 46.09
C ASN A 53 -17.13 -18.63 44.88
N LEU A 54 -17.73 -18.97 43.74
CA LEU A 54 -17.03 -18.79 42.48
C LEU A 54 -17.21 -17.32 42.10
N HIS A 55 -16.23 -16.50 42.42
CA HIS A 55 -16.01 -15.28 41.65
C HIS A 55 -15.92 -15.74 40.19
N GLU A 56 -17.00 -15.58 39.43
CA GLU A 56 -16.87 -15.47 37.97
C GLU A 56 -15.77 -14.43 37.74
N PRO A 57 -14.69 -14.77 37.02
CA PRO A 57 -13.78 -13.74 36.58
C PRO A 57 -14.67 -12.77 35.80
N ALA A 58 -14.81 -11.55 36.29
CA ALA A 58 -15.49 -10.50 35.57
C ALA A 58 -14.91 -10.55 34.13
N MET A 59 -15.76 -10.91 33.16
CA MET A 59 -15.35 -10.84 31.77
C MET A 59 -14.78 -9.45 31.60
N LYS A 60 -13.48 -9.38 31.30
CA LYS A 60 -12.82 -8.10 31.07
C LYS A 60 -13.36 -7.58 29.75
N ASP A 61 -14.36 -6.72 29.79
CA ASP A 61 -14.95 -6.03 28.63
C ASP A 61 -14.02 -4.96 28.07
N LYS A 62 -12.70 -5.18 28.19
CA LYS A 62 -11.71 -4.26 27.63
C LYS A 62 -11.46 -4.61 26.17
N TYR A 63 -11.42 -3.60 25.34
CA TYR A 63 -11.16 -3.76 23.89
C TYR A 63 -9.84 -4.50 23.62
N ILE A 64 -8.79 -4.24 24.42
CA ILE A 64 -7.52 -4.94 24.32
C ILE A 64 -7.67 -6.45 24.56
N ASP A 65 -8.47 -6.85 25.56
CA ASP A 65 -8.71 -8.28 25.84
C ASP A 65 -9.44 -8.96 24.67
N LEU A 66 -10.35 -8.24 24.00
CA LEU A 66 -11.04 -8.72 22.80
C LEU A 66 -10.08 -8.85 21.60
N ILE A 67 -9.18 -7.88 21.41
CA ILE A 67 -8.17 -7.93 20.36
C ILE A 67 -7.21 -9.09 20.59
N GLU A 68 -6.68 -9.26 21.81
CA GLU A 68 -5.77 -10.36 22.14
C GLU A 68 -6.41 -11.74 22.02
N GLN A 69 -7.73 -11.84 22.20
CA GLN A 69 -8.46 -13.10 22.04
C GLN A 69 -8.82 -13.41 20.59
N THR A 70 -9.01 -12.39 19.76
CA THR A 70 -9.56 -12.52 18.41
C THR A 70 -8.51 -12.34 17.33
N PHE A 71 -7.48 -11.54 17.59
CA PHE A 71 -6.42 -11.20 16.66
C PHE A 71 -5.07 -11.28 17.36
N ASP A 72 -4.04 -11.57 16.59
CA ASP A 72 -2.66 -11.43 17.03
C ASP A 72 -2.34 -9.92 17.10
N PHE A 73 -2.44 -9.33 18.31
CA PHE A 73 -2.11 -7.93 18.52
C PHE A 73 -0.61 -7.72 18.27
N PRO A 74 -0.19 -6.86 17.34
CA PRO A 74 1.21 -6.74 16.91
C PRO A 74 2.06 -6.03 17.98
N GLN A 75 2.46 -6.77 19.01
CA GLN A 75 3.23 -6.31 20.17
C GLN A 75 4.65 -5.81 19.83
N ASP A 76 5.16 -6.16 18.67
CA ASP A 76 6.39 -5.60 18.10
C ASP A 76 6.23 -4.14 17.67
N GLU A 77 5.01 -3.66 17.54
CA GLU A 77 4.65 -2.37 16.99
C GLU A 77 3.81 -1.52 17.95
N PHE A 78 2.94 -2.17 18.73
CA PHE A 78 2.03 -1.50 19.66
C PHE A 78 2.11 -2.10 21.06
N SER A 79 2.06 -1.24 22.07
CA SER A 79 1.83 -1.63 23.47
C SER A 79 0.86 -0.64 24.14
N VAL A 80 0.17 -1.10 25.18
CA VAL A 80 -0.73 -0.26 25.97
C VAL A 80 -0.23 -0.23 27.41
N GLU A 81 0.15 0.94 27.89
CA GLU A 81 0.62 1.19 29.24
C GLU A 81 -0.22 2.31 29.86
N ASP A 82 -0.65 2.15 31.08
CA ASP A 82 -1.47 3.12 31.83
C ASP A 82 -2.70 3.64 31.04
N ASN A 83 -3.35 2.77 30.26
CA ASN A 83 -4.48 3.07 29.36
C ASN A 83 -4.14 4.02 28.20
N GLU A 84 -2.86 4.20 27.88
CA GLU A 84 -2.37 4.98 26.75
C GLU A 84 -1.60 4.07 25.76
N LEU A 85 -1.75 4.33 24.47
CA LEU A 85 -1.12 3.56 23.39
C LEU A 85 0.30 4.06 23.12
N ASN A 86 1.23 3.13 23.03
CA ASN A 86 2.57 3.35 22.50
C ASN A 86 2.64 2.80 21.07
N PHE A 87 3.42 3.46 20.21
CA PHE A 87 3.75 3.03 18.86
C PHE A 87 5.27 2.92 18.72
N HIS A 88 5.78 1.71 18.49
CA HIS A 88 7.22 1.41 18.55
C HIS A 88 7.88 1.89 19.86
N ASP A 89 7.26 1.59 21.00
CA ASP A 89 7.66 2.03 22.34
C ASP A 89 7.68 3.56 22.54
N ILE A 90 6.98 4.31 21.69
CA ILE A 90 6.88 5.76 21.77
C ILE A 90 5.51 6.11 22.37
N PRO A 91 5.46 6.79 23.54
CA PRO A 91 4.21 7.21 24.15
C PRO A 91 3.51 8.28 23.29
N LEU A 92 2.43 7.92 22.62
CA LEU A 92 1.74 8.83 21.69
C LEU A 92 1.10 10.02 22.41
N MET A 93 0.67 9.86 23.65
CA MET A 93 0.10 10.95 24.43
C MET A 93 1.13 12.03 24.77
N GLU A 94 2.41 11.69 24.92
CA GLU A 94 3.47 12.70 25.12
C GLU A 94 3.66 13.54 23.85
N LEU A 95 3.63 12.90 22.67
CA LEU A 95 3.70 13.61 21.39
C LEU A 95 2.49 14.53 21.21
N ILE A 96 1.30 14.08 21.58
CA ILE A 96 0.08 14.89 21.51
C ILE A 96 0.15 16.08 22.48
N LYS A 97 0.64 15.89 23.69
CA LYS A 97 0.85 16.98 24.66
C LYS A 97 1.86 18.02 24.14
N GLN A 98 2.90 17.58 23.43
CA GLN A 98 3.94 18.46 22.89
C GLN A 98 3.52 19.19 21.60
N TYR A 99 2.88 18.48 20.67
CA TYR A 99 2.63 18.99 19.32
C TYR A 99 1.15 19.31 19.05
N GLY A 100 0.22 18.75 19.83
CA GLY A 100 -1.22 18.82 19.57
C GLY A 100 -1.65 17.92 18.41
N THR A 101 -2.95 17.92 18.10
CA THR A 101 -3.57 17.28 16.95
C THR A 101 -4.19 18.34 16.02
N PRO A 102 -4.48 18.03 14.73
CA PRO A 102 -4.11 16.84 14.01
C PRO A 102 -2.58 16.74 13.80
N LEU A 103 -2.03 15.54 13.89
CA LEU A 103 -0.58 15.32 13.84
C LEU A 103 -0.24 14.16 12.91
N LYS A 104 0.64 14.38 11.94
CA LYS A 104 1.27 13.33 11.14
C LYS A 104 2.61 12.94 11.72
N ILE A 105 2.92 11.65 11.67
CA ILE A 105 4.16 11.06 12.15
C ILE A 105 4.80 10.25 11.04
N THR A 106 6.12 10.33 10.91
CA THR A 106 6.93 9.36 10.16
C THR A 106 8.01 8.81 11.08
N TYR A 107 7.96 7.50 11.34
CA TYR A 107 8.95 6.75 12.10
C TYR A 107 9.98 6.15 11.15
N LEU A 108 11.15 6.77 11.02
CA LEU A 108 12.17 6.45 10.02
C LEU A 108 12.72 5.02 10.13
N PRO A 109 13.02 4.48 11.33
CA PRO A 109 13.63 3.16 11.44
C PRO A 109 12.82 2.04 10.77
N LYS A 110 11.48 2.19 10.68
CA LYS A 110 10.62 1.20 10.02
C LYS A 110 10.93 1.07 8.52
N ILE A 111 11.30 2.16 7.86
CA ILE A 111 11.68 2.18 6.43
C ILE A 111 12.87 1.24 6.20
N SER A 112 13.94 1.41 6.98
CA SER A 112 15.12 0.55 6.93
C SER A 112 14.81 -0.90 7.29
N GLN A 113 13.94 -1.13 8.28
CA GLN A 113 13.49 -2.48 8.67
C GLN A 113 12.80 -3.19 7.51
N GLN A 114 11.84 -2.53 6.83
CA GLN A 114 11.10 -3.11 5.71
C GLN A 114 12.01 -3.41 4.51
N ILE A 115 12.92 -2.51 4.16
CA ILE A 115 13.89 -2.74 3.10
C ILE A 115 14.75 -3.97 3.42
N ASN A 116 15.32 -4.03 4.61
CA ASN A 116 16.18 -5.14 5.03
C ASN A 116 15.40 -6.46 5.13
N ARG A 117 14.14 -6.42 5.55
CA ARG A 117 13.25 -7.57 5.56
C ARG A 117 13.08 -8.14 4.15
N ALA A 118 12.72 -7.32 3.16
CA ALA A 118 12.55 -7.79 1.79
C ALA A 118 13.86 -8.30 1.19
N LYS A 119 14.98 -7.59 1.38
CA LYS A 119 16.30 -8.05 0.91
C LYS A 119 16.65 -9.42 1.49
N ARG A 120 16.38 -9.64 2.78
CA ARG A 120 16.62 -10.93 3.43
C ARG A 120 15.73 -12.02 2.84
N MET A 121 14.42 -11.78 2.67
CA MET A 121 13.49 -12.76 2.13
C MET A 121 13.91 -13.22 0.72
N PHE A 122 14.19 -12.30 -0.20
CA PHE A 122 14.64 -12.65 -1.55
C PHE A 122 16.00 -13.37 -1.55
N ASN A 123 16.97 -12.91 -0.77
CA ASN A 123 18.28 -13.57 -0.70
C ASN A 123 18.18 -15.00 -0.12
N VAL A 124 17.33 -15.22 0.89
CA VAL A 124 17.07 -16.55 1.45
C VAL A 124 16.37 -17.44 0.42
N ALA A 125 15.33 -16.93 -0.25
CA ALA A 125 14.63 -17.66 -1.29
C ALA A 125 15.56 -18.08 -2.45
N MET A 126 16.41 -17.16 -2.90
CA MET A 126 17.42 -17.43 -3.93
C MET A 126 18.44 -18.50 -3.48
N ALA A 127 18.92 -18.41 -2.26
CA ALA A 127 19.87 -19.38 -1.70
C ALA A 127 19.26 -20.78 -1.58
N LYS A 128 17.98 -20.89 -1.19
CA LYS A 128 17.29 -22.19 -1.07
C LYS A 128 17.23 -22.97 -2.37
N VAL A 129 17.13 -22.27 -3.50
CA VAL A 129 17.03 -22.91 -4.82
C VAL A 129 18.31 -22.79 -5.66
N ASP A 130 19.43 -22.30 -5.10
CA ASP A 130 20.69 -22.05 -5.84
C ASP A 130 20.44 -21.20 -7.11
N TYR A 131 19.76 -20.06 -6.92
CA TYR A 131 19.46 -19.10 -8.00
C TYR A 131 20.72 -18.34 -8.41
N LYS A 132 20.96 -18.17 -9.70
CA LYS A 132 22.23 -17.61 -10.21
C LYS A 132 22.20 -16.11 -10.46
N GLY A 133 21.02 -15.50 -10.60
CA GLY A 133 20.88 -14.05 -10.72
C GLY A 133 21.05 -13.33 -9.39
N SER A 134 21.10 -11.99 -9.42
CA SER A 134 21.13 -11.12 -8.24
C SER A 134 19.74 -10.58 -7.92
N TYR A 135 19.57 -10.10 -6.67
CA TYR A 135 18.39 -9.36 -6.25
C TYR A 135 18.70 -7.86 -6.14
N ASN A 136 17.85 -7.03 -6.72
CA ASN A 136 17.97 -5.59 -6.76
C ASN A 136 16.70 -4.93 -6.26
N TYR A 137 16.79 -4.27 -5.12
CA TYR A 137 15.67 -3.53 -4.52
C TYR A 137 15.64 -2.10 -5.04
N CYS A 138 14.52 -1.68 -5.66
CA CYS A 138 14.29 -0.29 -6.04
C CYS A 138 13.22 0.34 -5.13
N TYR A 139 13.55 1.49 -4.54
CA TYR A 139 12.57 2.31 -3.85
C TYR A 139 11.79 3.16 -4.87
N CYS A 140 10.46 3.12 -4.78
CA CYS A 140 9.58 3.94 -5.65
C CYS A 140 9.39 5.33 -5.06
N THR A 141 9.99 6.34 -5.68
CA THR A 141 9.91 7.74 -5.22
C THR A 141 8.48 8.25 -5.07
N LYS A 142 7.57 7.81 -5.96
CA LYS A 142 6.15 8.22 -5.95
C LYS A 142 5.37 7.87 -4.69
N SER A 143 5.84 6.88 -3.91
CA SER A 143 5.17 6.50 -2.66
C SER A 143 5.38 7.54 -1.55
N SER A 144 6.55 8.18 -1.51
CA SER A 144 6.84 9.37 -0.72
C SER A 144 8.10 10.06 -1.26
N HIS A 145 7.98 11.33 -1.65
CA HIS A 145 9.07 12.13 -2.22
C HIS A 145 9.86 12.92 -1.19
N PHE A 146 9.54 12.82 0.08
CA PHE A 146 10.23 13.59 1.12
C PHE A 146 11.71 13.21 1.23
N SER A 147 12.58 14.22 1.35
CA SER A 147 14.04 14.02 1.42
C SER A 147 14.44 13.06 2.54
N PHE A 148 13.87 13.22 3.74
CA PHE A 148 14.18 12.36 4.88
C PHE A 148 13.80 10.89 4.66
N VAL A 149 12.77 10.61 3.82
CA VAL A 149 12.39 9.24 3.44
C VAL A 149 13.40 8.65 2.48
N LEU A 150 13.80 9.43 1.44
CA LEU A 150 14.80 8.97 0.50
C LEU A 150 16.18 8.81 1.17
N GLU A 151 16.58 9.75 2.02
CA GLU A 151 17.81 9.66 2.81
C GLU A 151 17.86 8.39 3.65
N GLU A 152 16.76 8.07 4.35
CA GLU A 152 16.65 6.84 5.13
C GLU A 152 16.71 5.59 4.24
N ALA A 153 15.95 5.57 3.14
CA ALA A 153 15.96 4.44 2.20
C ALA A 153 17.37 4.19 1.64
N MET A 154 18.08 5.25 1.25
CA MET A 154 19.41 5.14 0.63
C MET A 154 20.50 4.63 1.59
N LYS A 155 20.30 4.71 2.92
CA LYS A 155 21.22 4.08 3.90
C LYS A 155 21.32 2.54 3.74
N ASN A 156 20.37 1.92 3.04
CA ASN A 156 20.22 0.47 2.94
C ASN A 156 20.71 -0.12 1.62
N ASP A 157 21.53 0.59 0.87
CA ASP A 157 22.05 0.15 -0.43
C ASP A 157 20.95 -0.34 -1.37
N VAL A 158 20.05 0.54 -1.71
CA VAL A 158 18.94 0.31 -2.64
C VAL A 158 19.09 1.18 -3.89
N HIS A 159 18.34 0.82 -4.92
CA HIS A 159 18.21 1.56 -6.17
C HIS A 159 16.93 2.41 -6.16
N LEU A 160 16.69 3.19 -7.21
CA LEU A 160 15.56 4.10 -7.29
C LEU A 160 14.68 3.82 -8.51
N GLU A 161 13.37 3.92 -8.33
CA GLU A 161 12.40 4.00 -9.42
C GLU A 161 11.79 5.39 -9.45
N THR A 162 11.69 5.95 -10.64
CA THR A 162 11.12 7.26 -10.93
C THR A 162 9.97 7.13 -11.93
N SER A 163 8.99 8.02 -11.87
CA SER A 163 7.80 7.95 -12.73
C SER A 163 7.42 9.27 -13.38
N SER A 164 8.22 10.32 -13.19
CA SER A 164 7.98 11.65 -13.78
C SER A 164 9.27 12.40 -14.10
N ALA A 165 9.14 13.45 -14.92
CA ALA A 165 10.25 14.35 -15.23
C ALA A 165 10.85 15.01 -13.97
N TYR A 166 10.02 15.27 -12.97
CA TYR A 166 10.44 15.98 -11.76
C TYR A 166 11.20 15.08 -10.79
N ASP A 167 10.96 13.78 -10.80
CA ASP A 167 11.73 12.81 -10.01
C ASP A 167 13.22 12.83 -10.35
N ILE A 168 13.57 13.11 -11.61
CA ILE A 168 14.98 13.21 -12.04
C ILE A 168 15.69 14.38 -11.34
N HIS A 169 15.00 15.46 -11.03
CA HIS A 169 15.58 16.54 -10.23
C HIS A 169 15.85 16.11 -8.78
N ILE A 170 15.04 15.21 -8.24
CA ILE A 170 15.30 14.60 -6.91
C ILE A 170 16.57 13.73 -6.98
N ILE A 171 16.73 12.93 -8.05
CA ILE A 171 17.94 12.13 -8.27
C ILE A 171 19.19 13.01 -8.30
N ASN A 172 19.14 14.14 -9.04
CA ASN A 172 20.23 15.08 -9.08
C ASN A 172 20.52 15.68 -7.70
N ALA A 173 19.50 16.07 -6.94
CA ALA A 173 19.67 16.63 -5.59
C ALA A 173 20.29 15.61 -4.62
N LEU A 174 19.91 14.33 -4.69
CA LEU A 174 20.53 13.27 -3.90
C LEU A 174 22.01 13.05 -4.25
N TYR A 175 22.33 13.12 -5.55
CA TYR A 175 23.72 13.03 -6.01
C TYR A 175 24.56 14.23 -5.56
N ASP A 176 24.06 15.46 -5.75
CA ASP A 176 24.73 16.68 -5.36
C ASP A 176 24.99 16.76 -3.86
N SER A 177 24.12 16.11 -3.06
CA SER A 177 24.28 15.98 -1.60
C SER A 177 25.17 14.81 -1.18
N GLY A 178 25.69 14.02 -2.13
CA GLY A 178 26.57 12.88 -1.85
C GLY A 178 25.85 11.66 -1.25
N ILE A 179 24.52 11.59 -1.35
CA ILE A 179 23.69 10.49 -0.81
C ILE A 179 23.73 9.29 -1.75
N ILE A 180 23.80 9.51 -3.06
CA ILE A 180 23.93 8.47 -4.07
C ILE A 180 25.14 8.68 -4.95
N ASP A 181 25.64 7.59 -5.54
CA ASP A 181 26.65 7.58 -6.60
C ASP A 181 26.02 7.36 -7.99
N LYS A 182 26.84 7.46 -9.04
CA LYS A 182 26.39 7.26 -10.43
C LYS A 182 26.21 5.82 -10.85
N ASP A 183 26.62 4.87 -10.02
CA ASP A 183 26.53 3.44 -10.30
C ASP A 183 25.17 2.86 -9.89
N ARG A 184 24.32 3.65 -9.23
CA ARG A 184 22.96 3.26 -8.88
C ARG A 184 22.09 3.00 -10.10
N TYR A 185 21.29 1.95 -10.05
CA TYR A 185 20.20 1.78 -11.01
C TYR A 185 19.13 2.84 -10.76
N ILE A 186 18.74 3.51 -11.84
CA ILE A 186 17.62 4.46 -11.87
C ILE A 186 16.61 3.94 -12.91
N ILE A 187 15.55 3.32 -12.44
CA ILE A 187 14.51 2.76 -13.30
C ILE A 187 13.51 3.86 -13.62
N CYS A 188 13.41 4.26 -14.88
CA CYS A 188 12.55 5.36 -15.32
C CYS A 188 11.26 4.81 -15.94
N ASN A 189 10.23 4.68 -15.11
CA ASN A 189 8.90 4.21 -15.49
C ASN A 189 7.99 5.36 -15.96
N GLY A 190 6.74 5.01 -16.26
CA GLY A 190 5.69 5.94 -16.63
C GLY A 190 5.79 6.45 -18.06
N PHE A 191 4.77 7.18 -18.47
CA PHE A 191 4.65 7.74 -19.81
C PHE A 191 5.67 8.86 -20.03
N LYS A 192 6.48 8.75 -21.08
CA LYS A 192 7.60 9.65 -21.34
C LYS A 192 7.18 10.83 -22.22
N ARG A 193 6.97 11.96 -21.57
CA ARG A 193 6.84 13.26 -22.27
C ARG A 193 8.23 13.77 -22.66
N PRO A 194 8.34 14.70 -23.65
CA PRO A 194 9.63 15.23 -24.09
C PRO A 194 10.55 15.70 -22.97
N GLN A 195 10.02 16.47 -22.01
CA GLN A 195 10.78 16.94 -20.84
C GLN A 195 11.36 15.78 -20.00
N TYR A 196 10.61 14.69 -19.84
CA TYR A 196 11.09 13.55 -19.07
C TYR A 196 12.23 12.85 -19.80
N VAL A 197 12.10 12.68 -21.13
CA VAL A 197 13.16 12.12 -21.97
C VAL A 197 14.42 12.99 -21.95
N GLU A 198 14.27 14.31 -22.02
CA GLU A 198 15.38 15.26 -21.93
C GLU A 198 16.12 15.14 -20.58
N ASN A 199 15.37 15.07 -19.47
CA ASN A 199 15.97 14.89 -18.14
C ASN A 199 16.69 13.53 -18.02
N ILE A 200 16.10 12.44 -18.55
CA ILE A 200 16.75 11.12 -18.60
C ILE A 200 18.03 11.16 -19.45
N ALA A 201 17.98 11.82 -20.62
CA ALA A 201 19.14 11.94 -21.49
C ALA A 201 20.28 12.71 -20.79
N ASN A 202 19.96 13.81 -20.10
CA ASN A 202 20.93 14.58 -19.33
C ASN A 202 21.56 13.73 -18.20
N LEU A 203 20.77 12.92 -17.53
CA LEU A 203 21.25 12.03 -16.49
C LEU A 203 22.23 10.99 -17.05
N ILE A 204 21.88 10.30 -18.14
CA ILE A 204 22.74 9.32 -18.82
C ILE A 204 24.02 10.00 -19.35
N ASN A 205 23.88 11.15 -20.02
CA ASN A 205 25.01 11.89 -20.57
C ASN A 205 25.99 12.40 -19.49
N SER A 206 25.48 12.68 -18.28
CA SER A 206 26.29 13.06 -17.12
C SER A 206 27.02 11.89 -16.46
N GLY A 207 26.76 10.64 -16.89
CA GLY A 207 27.48 9.45 -16.46
C GLY A 207 26.73 8.47 -15.57
N PHE A 208 25.42 8.62 -15.38
CA PHE A 208 24.57 7.61 -14.73
C PHE A 208 24.26 6.49 -15.73
N THR A 209 25.23 5.60 -15.92
CA THR A 209 25.17 4.56 -16.98
C THR A 209 24.15 3.47 -16.70
N ASN A 210 23.71 3.33 -15.44
CA ASN A 210 22.70 2.37 -15.00
C ASN A 210 21.28 2.98 -14.95
N THR A 211 21.07 4.10 -15.66
CA THR A 211 19.73 4.64 -15.89
C THR A 211 19.02 3.84 -16.98
N ILE A 212 17.88 3.26 -16.65
CA ILE A 212 17.09 2.39 -17.52
C ILE A 212 15.74 3.01 -17.82
N PRO A 213 15.56 3.73 -18.95
CA PRO A 213 14.22 4.12 -19.40
C PRO A 213 13.44 2.88 -19.80
N VAL A 214 12.29 2.68 -19.14
CA VAL A 214 11.38 1.56 -19.41
C VAL A 214 10.33 1.99 -20.41
N ILE A 215 10.36 1.42 -21.61
CA ILE A 215 9.44 1.72 -22.71
C ILE A 215 8.02 1.30 -22.34
N ASP A 216 7.12 2.27 -22.30
CA ASP A 216 5.71 2.07 -21.99
C ASP A 216 4.85 1.90 -23.26
N ASN A 217 5.27 2.53 -24.37
CA ASN A 217 4.64 2.39 -25.67
C ASN A 217 5.67 2.41 -26.80
N LYS A 218 5.28 1.91 -27.98
CA LYS A 218 6.20 1.71 -29.12
C LYS A 218 6.85 3.00 -29.64
N GLN A 219 6.21 4.14 -29.50
CA GLN A 219 6.68 5.43 -30.00
C GLN A 219 7.76 6.04 -29.09
N GLU A 220 7.84 5.66 -27.83
CA GLU A 220 8.82 6.22 -26.89
C GLU A 220 10.26 5.96 -27.30
N LEU A 221 10.54 4.89 -28.06
CA LEU A 221 11.89 4.61 -28.53
C LEU A 221 12.45 5.74 -29.41
N ASP A 222 11.60 6.37 -30.22
CA ASP A 222 12.02 7.47 -31.10
C ASP A 222 12.40 8.73 -30.31
N LEU A 223 11.76 8.91 -29.14
CA LEU A 223 12.10 10.03 -28.26
C LEU A 223 13.49 9.87 -27.62
N LEU A 224 13.99 8.62 -27.47
CA LEU A 224 15.32 8.36 -26.90
C LEU A 224 16.47 8.68 -27.86
N ASP A 225 16.20 9.03 -29.11
CA ASP A 225 17.24 9.40 -30.09
C ASP A 225 18.08 10.61 -29.68
N ILE A 226 17.60 11.46 -28.79
CA ILE A 226 18.34 12.57 -28.18
C ILE A 226 19.46 12.14 -27.22
N ILE A 227 19.45 10.88 -26.76
CA ILE A 227 20.52 10.35 -25.91
C ILE A 227 21.77 10.15 -26.76
N GLU A 228 22.87 10.79 -26.39
CA GLU A 228 24.11 10.76 -27.16
C GLU A 228 24.90 9.46 -26.92
N LYS A 229 24.88 8.95 -25.69
CA LYS A 229 25.60 7.73 -25.28
C LYS A 229 24.74 6.49 -25.49
N PRO A 230 25.37 5.32 -25.76
CA PRO A 230 24.63 4.06 -25.71
C PRO A 230 23.94 3.88 -24.36
N CYS A 231 22.65 3.54 -24.39
CA CYS A 231 21.88 3.35 -23.17
C CYS A 231 21.21 1.97 -23.11
N GLN A 232 20.93 1.53 -21.89
CA GLN A 232 20.15 0.34 -21.60
C GLN A 232 18.68 0.74 -21.52
N ILE A 233 17.79 -0.10 -22.02
CA ILE A 233 16.35 0.13 -21.94
C ILE A 233 15.63 -1.05 -21.31
N GLY A 234 14.48 -0.80 -20.72
CA GLY A 234 13.49 -1.80 -20.37
C GLY A 234 12.28 -1.76 -21.29
N ILE A 235 11.49 -2.83 -21.29
CA ILE A 235 10.16 -2.88 -21.92
C ILE A 235 9.15 -3.26 -20.84
N ARG A 236 8.10 -2.47 -20.68
CA ARG A 236 6.98 -2.80 -19.80
C ARG A 236 5.96 -3.67 -20.53
N ILE A 237 5.55 -4.75 -19.90
CA ILE A 237 4.45 -5.60 -20.35
C ILE A 237 3.13 -4.95 -19.93
N ALA A 238 2.18 -4.89 -20.86
CA ALA A 238 0.77 -4.61 -20.54
C ALA A 238 0.12 -5.92 -20.08
N ALA A 239 0.01 -6.12 -18.77
CA ALA A 239 -0.67 -7.29 -18.20
C ALA A 239 -2.16 -7.27 -18.54
N GLU A 240 -2.74 -8.46 -18.63
CA GLU A 240 -4.21 -8.60 -18.71
C GLU A 240 -4.79 -8.27 -17.33
N GLU A 241 -5.85 -7.46 -17.30
CA GLU A 241 -6.45 -7.04 -16.03
C GLU A 241 -7.41 -8.09 -15.48
N GLU A 242 -7.57 -8.09 -14.17
CA GLU A 242 -8.54 -8.94 -13.50
C GLU A 242 -9.97 -8.63 -13.99
N PRO A 243 -10.88 -9.60 -14.11
CA PRO A 243 -12.23 -9.39 -14.65
C PRO A 243 -13.10 -8.33 -13.95
N LYS A 244 -12.72 -7.90 -12.74
CA LYS A 244 -13.40 -6.83 -12.00
C LYS A 244 -13.14 -5.42 -12.53
N PHE A 245 -12.17 -5.24 -13.44
CA PHE A 245 -11.89 -3.95 -14.06
C PHE A 245 -12.73 -3.73 -15.31
N ASP A 246 -13.03 -2.46 -15.64
CA ASP A 246 -13.81 -2.09 -16.82
C ASP A 246 -13.09 -2.35 -18.15
N PHE A 247 -11.81 -2.60 -18.12
CA PHE A 247 -10.97 -2.87 -19.28
C PHE A 247 -10.14 -4.15 -19.07
N TYR A 248 -9.91 -4.87 -20.17
CA TYR A 248 -9.25 -6.16 -20.14
C TYR A 248 -7.73 -6.09 -20.06
N THR A 249 -7.12 -5.07 -20.66
CA THR A 249 -5.65 -4.93 -20.73
C THR A 249 -5.22 -3.63 -20.09
N SER A 250 -4.13 -3.66 -19.33
CA SER A 250 -3.53 -2.46 -18.73
C SER A 250 -3.32 -1.36 -19.78
N ARG A 251 -3.66 -0.12 -19.41
CA ARG A 251 -3.41 1.05 -20.25
C ARG A 251 -1.91 1.38 -20.41
N LEU A 252 -1.06 0.76 -19.60
CA LEU A 252 0.40 0.97 -19.60
C LEU A 252 1.10 -0.29 -20.09
N GLY A 253 2.15 -0.08 -20.89
CA GLY A 253 2.98 -1.15 -21.42
C GLY A 253 2.61 -1.62 -22.82
N ILE A 254 3.38 -2.56 -23.34
CA ILE A 254 3.24 -3.19 -24.67
C ILE A 254 2.62 -4.58 -24.46
N ARG A 255 1.62 -4.94 -25.28
CA ARG A 255 0.94 -6.23 -25.18
C ARG A 255 1.91 -7.39 -25.39
N TYR A 256 1.70 -8.49 -24.70
CA TYR A 256 2.53 -9.70 -24.77
C TYR A 256 2.93 -10.10 -26.20
N ASN A 257 1.95 -10.19 -27.09
CA ASN A 257 2.16 -10.64 -28.48
C ASN A 257 2.92 -9.62 -29.34
N ASP A 258 3.01 -8.37 -28.92
CA ASP A 258 3.65 -7.30 -29.70
C ASP A 258 5.13 -7.11 -29.32
N ILE A 259 5.58 -7.63 -28.17
CA ILE A 259 6.92 -7.35 -27.64
C ILE A 259 8.01 -7.94 -28.52
N ILE A 260 7.91 -9.22 -28.90
CA ILE A 260 8.92 -9.88 -29.72
C ILE A 260 8.99 -9.30 -31.14
N PRO A 261 7.86 -9.07 -31.86
CA PRO A 261 7.89 -8.34 -33.11
C PRO A 261 8.55 -6.97 -32.99
N TYR A 262 8.17 -6.20 -31.96
CA TYR A 262 8.74 -4.87 -31.70
C TYR A 262 10.25 -4.91 -31.45
N TYR A 263 10.74 -5.85 -30.64
CA TYR A 263 12.18 -6.06 -30.45
C TYR A 263 12.90 -6.32 -31.77
N LYS A 264 12.39 -7.26 -32.57
CA LYS A 264 13.01 -7.64 -33.85
C LYS A 264 13.08 -6.49 -34.85
N GLU A 265 12.00 -5.69 -34.91
CA GLU A 265 11.86 -4.60 -35.87
C GLU A 265 12.66 -3.36 -35.48
N ARG A 266 12.62 -2.98 -34.17
CA ARG A 266 13.06 -1.65 -33.74
C ARG A 266 14.32 -1.65 -32.88
N ILE A 267 14.59 -2.73 -32.12
CA ILE A 267 15.65 -2.74 -31.11
C ILE A 267 16.85 -3.59 -31.53
N LYS A 268 16.63 -4.77 -32.07
CA LYS A 268 17.67 -5.77 -32.37
C LYS A 268 18.90 -5.21 -33.09
N ASN A 269 18.68 -4.34 -34.08
CA ASN A 269 19.73 -3.75 -34.90
C ASN A 269 20.08 -2.32 -34.50
N ASN A 270 19.49 -1.80 -33.43
CA ASN A 270 19.76 -0.46 -32.94
C ASN A 270 21.11 -0.43 -32.21
N LYS A 271 22.02 0.44 -32.66
CA LYS A 271 23.37 0.55 -32.08
C LYS A 271 23.41 1.42 -30.81
N LYS A 272 22.38 2.24 -30.58
CA LYS A 272 22.30 3.18 -29.46
C LYS A 272 21.66 2.55 -28.23
N VAL A 273 20.72 1.64 -28.40
CA VAL A 273 19.99 1.05 -27.27
C VAL A 273 20.21 -0.45 -27.18
N LYS A 274 20.26 -0.96 -25.96
CA LYS A 274 20.32 -2.39 -25.65
C LYS A 274 19.21 -2.76 -24.72
N LEU A 275 18.49 -3.85 -25.02
CA LEU A 275 17.44 -4.34 -24.14
C LEU A 275 18.07 -5.01 -22.92
N LYS A 276 17.94 -4.40 -21.76
CA LYS A 276 18.47 -4.88 -20.48
C LYS A 276 17.42 -5.56 -19.61
N MET A 277 16.19 -5.06 -19.65
CA MET A 277 15.16 -5.38 -18.66
C MET A 277 13.81 -5.65 -19.31
N LEU A 278 13.09 -6.65 -18.81
CA LEU A 278 11.66 -6.80 -19.00
C LEU A 278 10.95 -6.40 -17.70
N HIS A 279 9.95 -5.54 -17.77
CA HIS A 279 9.24 -5.02 -16.62
C HIS A 279 7.79 -5.52 -16.59
N PHE A 280 7.37 -6.02 -15.44
CA PHE A 280 6.05 -6.56 -15.17
C PHE A 280 5.43 -5.88 -13.95
N PHE A 281 4.14 -5.59 -14.01
CA PHE A 281 3.37 -5.07 -12.89
C PHE A 281 1.90 -5.37 -13.09
N ILE A 282 1.19 -5.71 -12.01
CA ILE A 282 -0.26 -5.88 -12.00
C ILE A 282 -0.91 -5.02 -10.91
N ASN A 283 -2.10 -4.48 -11.20
CA ASN A 283 -2.80 -3.52 -10.33
C ASN A 283 -3.28 -4.13 -9.00
N THR A 284 -3.56 -5.43 -8.97
CA THR A 284 -4.05 -6.11 -7.76
C THR A 284 -2.98 -6.39 -6.72
N GLY A 285 -1.72 -6.13 -7.07
CA GLY A 285 -0.56 -6.40 -6.23
C GLY A 285 -0.16 -7.89 -6.20
N ILE A 286 0.89 -8.17 -5.45
CA ILE A 286 1.45 -9.52 -5.27
C ILE A 286 0.58 -10.27 -4.27
N LYS A 287 -0.25 -11.17 -4.75
CA LYS A 287 -1.18 -11.98 -3.95
C LYS A 287 -1.14 -13.43 -4.40
N ASP A 288 -1.37 -14.35 -3.50
CA ASP A 288 -1.49 -15.77 -3.81
C ASP A 288 -2.84 -16.04 -4.50
N THR A 289 -2.90 -15.73 -5.79
CA THR A 289 -4.07 -15.94 -6.64
C THR A 289 -3.66 -16.58 -7.97
N ALA A 290 -4.53 -17.41 -8.52
CA ALA A 290 -4.31 -18.00 -9.84
C ALA A 290 -4.06 -16.91 -10.91
N TYR A 291 -4.66 -15.74 -10.76
CA TYR A 291 -4.44 -14.60 -11.64
C TYR A 291 -2.99 -14.10 -11.57
N TYR A 292 -2.45 -13.84 -10.38
CA TYR A 292 -1.06 -13.37 -10.22
C TYR A 292 -0.06 -14.37 -10.81
N TRP A 293 -0.21 -15.63 -10.45
CA TRP A 293 0.69 -16.70 -10.92
C TRP A 293 0.65 -16.90 -12.42
N ASN A 294 -0.53 -16.82 -13.04
CA ASN A 294 -0.68 -16.91 -14.48
C ASN A 294 -0.01 -15.74 -15.22
N GLU A 295 -0.22 -14.51 -14.74
CA GLU A 295 0.39 -13.32 -15.36
C GLU A 295 1.91 -13.30 -15.19
N LEU A 296 2.41 -13.68 -14.01
CA LEU A 296 3.85 -13.84 -13.78
C LEU A 296 4.44 -14.90 -14.72
N HIS A 297 3.76 -16.04 -14.85
CA HIS A 297 4.20 -17.11 -15.77
C HIS A 297 4.31 -16.63 -17.22
N LYS A 298 3.29 -15.95 -17.73
CA LYS A 298 3.30 -15.34 -19.08
C LYS A 298 4.48 -14.38 -19.25
N CYS A 299 4.73 -13.54 -18.26
CA CYS A 299 5.86 -12.62 -18.26
C CYS A 299 7.20 -13.36 -18.38
N ILE A 300 7.40 -14.41 -17.57
CA ILE A 300 8.65 -15.18 -17.60
C ILE A 300 8.80 -15.91 -18.94
N GLN A 301 7.73 -16.41 -19.55
CA GLN A 301 7.78 -17.01 -20.89
C GLN A 301 8.26 -16.00 -21.94
N VAL A 302 7.73 -14.77 -21.93
CA VAL A 302 8.20 -13.69 -22.83
C VAL A 302 9.68 -13.37 -22.57
N TYR A 303 10.11 -13.33 -21.29
CA TYR A 303 11.52 -13.15 -20.95
C TYR A 303 12.38 -14.25 -21.60
N CYS A 304 11.99 -15.51 -21.47
CA CYS A 304 12.73 -16.64 -22.03
C CYS A 304 12.85 -16.58 -23.56
N GLU A 305 11.77 -16.21 -24.25
CA GLU A 305 11.78 -16.05 -25.71
C GLU A 305 12.68 -14.87 -26.15
N LEU A 306 12.58 -13.73 -25.44
CA LEU A 306 13.43 -12.57 -25.70
C LEU A 306 14.91 -12.86 -25.41
N LYS A 307 15.23 -13.54 -24.30
CA LYS A 307 16.61 -13.88 -23.92
C LYS A 307 17.33 -14.66 -25.02
N LYS A 308 16.63 -15.56 -25.71
CA LYS A 308 17.18 -16.32 -26.88
C LYS A 308 17.51 -15.41 -28.06
N LEU A 309 16.87 -14.24 -28.15
CA LEU A 309 17.06 -13.28 -29.26
C LEU A 309 17.96 -12.11 -28.87
N ALA A 310 17.99 -11.76 -27.60
CA ALA A 310 18.67 -10.63 -26.98
C ALA A 310 19.58 -11.13 -25.85
N PRO A 311 20.80 -11.60 -26.14
CA PRO A 311 21.71 -12.12 -25.10
C PRO A 311 22.00 -11.12 -23.96
N GLU A 312 21.95 -9.82 -24.27
CA GLU A 312 22.12 -8.72 -23.32
C GLU A 312 20.97 -8.53 -22.32
N LEU A 313 19.80 -9.09 -22.58
CA LEU A 313 18.66 -9.11 -21.65
C LEU A 313 19.00 -10.03 -20.48
N ASP A 314 19.18 -9.45 -19.30
CA ASP A 314 19.59 -10.17 -18.09
C ASP A 314 18.78 -9.80 -16.84
N SER A 315 17.74 -8.97 -16.97
CA SER A 315 17.00 -8.46 -15.84
C SER A 315 15.49 -8.63 -16.03
N LEU A 316 14.82 -9.07 -14.96
CA LEU A 316 13.38 -9.16 -14.87
C LEU A 316 12.93 -8.30 -13.67
N ASN A 317 12.21 -7.24 -13.95
CA ASN A 317 11.60 -6.39 -12.94
C ASN A 317 10.15 -6.86 -12.73
N ILE A 318 9.88 -7.38 -11.54
CA ILE A 318 8.56 -7.91 -11.18
C ILE A 318 7.65 -6.85 -10.56
N GLY A 319 8.08 -5.57 -10.60
CA GLY A 319 7.32 -4.44 -10.06
C GLY A 319 7.23 -4.45 -8.55
N GLY A 320 6.20 -3.80 -8.05
CA GLY A 320 5.85 -3.75 -6.64
C GLY A 320 4.52 -4.43 -6.35
N GLY A 321 3.98 -4.16 -5.17
CA GLY A 321 2.64 -4.60 -4.82
C GLY A 321 2.58 -5.60 -3.67
N PHE A 322 3.65 -5.78 -2.89
CA PHE A 322 3.52 -6.41 -1.59
C PHE A 322 2.53 -5.61 -0.74
N PRO A 323 1.51 -6.28 -0.16
CA PRO A 323 0.55 -5.62 0.68
C PRO A 323 1.21 -5.10 1.96
N ILE A 324 0.58 -4.12 2.58
CA ILE A 324 0.92 -3.64 3.93
C ILE A 324 -0.20 -4.02 4.89
N LYS A 325 0.09 -4.07 6.18
CA LYS A 325 -0.93 -4.30 7.22
C LYS A 325 -1.98 -3.17 7.14
N ASN A 326 -3.21 -3.51 6.82
CA ASN A 326 -4.33 -2.59 6.72
C ASN A 326 -5.42 -2.82 7.77
N SER A 327 -5.20 -3.80 8.63
CA SER A 327 -6.05 -4.15 9.78
C SER A 327 -5.23 -4.97 10.77
N LEU A 328 -5.74 -5.13 11.99
CA LEU A 328 -5.11 -6.00 13.00
C LEU A 328 -5.21 -7.50 12.64
N ALA A 329 -6.20 -7.86 11.82
CA ALA A 329 -6.40 -9.23 11.32
C ALA A 329 -5.68 -9.49 9.99
N PHE A 330 -4.71 -8.64 9.63
CA PHE A 330 -3.96 -8.80 8.39
C PHE A 330 -3.03 -10.00 8.47
N ASP A 331 -3.22 -10.94 7.55
CA ASP A 331 -2.40 -12.13 7.39
C ASP A 331 -1.89 -12.23 5.95
N TYR A 332 -0.56 -12.32 5.80
CA TYR A 332 0.09 -12.48 4.51
C TYR A 332 1.49 -13.09 4.69
N ASP A 333 1.69 -14.25 4.10
CA ASP A 333 2.98 -14.95 4.14
C ASP A 333 3.95 -14.42 3.07
N TYR A 334 4.76 -13.43 3.46
CA TYR A 334 5.76 -12.82 2.58
C TYR A 334 6.88 -13.78 2.19
N GLU A 335 7.30 -14.64 3.10
CA GLU A 335 8.36 -15.62 2.91
C GLU A 335 7.92 -16.64 1.86
N TYR A 336 6.75 -17.24 2.01
CA TYR A 336 6.15 -18.16 1.04
C TYR A 336 6.05 -17.53 -0.34
N MET A 337 5.45 -16.34 -0.45
CA MET A 337 5.28 -15.66 -1.73
C MET A 337 6.61 -15.37 -2.42
N THR A 338 7.62 -14.98 -1.64
CA THR A 338 8.96 -14.70 -2.19
C THR A 338 9.63 -15.98 -2.69
N GLU A 339 9.52 -17.08 -1.93
CA GLU A 339 10.06 -18.39 -2.31
C GLU A 339 9.42 -18.91 -3.60
N GLU A 340 8.10 -18.84 -3.70
CA GLU A 340 7.37 -19.29 -4.88
C GLU A 340 7.67 -18.44 -6.12
N ILE A 341 7.79 -17.12 -5.98
CA ILE A 341 8.20 -16.23 -7.08
C ILE A 341 9.57 -16.62 -7.61
N VAL A 342 10.56 -16.76 -6.74
CA VAL A 342 11.94 -17.11 -7.13
C VAL A 342 11.99 -18.52 -7.75
N ALA A 343 11.29 -19.48 -7.15
CA ALA A 343 11.21 -20.85 -7.65
C ALA A 343 10.55 -20.91 -9.05
N GLN A 344 9.46 -20.16 -9.26
CA GLN A 344 8.78 -20.11 -10.55
C GLN A 344 9.68 -19.53 -11.65
N ILE A 345 10.36 -18.40 -11.37
CA ILE A 345 11.29 -17.79 -12.33
C ILE A 345 12.37 -18.81 -12.72
N LYS A 346 13.01 -19.43 -11.74
CA LYS A 346 14.05 -20.45 -11.97
C LYS A 346 13.53 -21.62 -12.80
N ASN A 347 12.41 -22.21 -12.39
CA ASN A 347 11.87 -23.40 -13.04
C ASN A 347 11.51 -23.15 -14.50
N VAL A 348 10.89 -22.00 -14.80
CA VAL A 348 10.52 -21.63 -16.18
C VAL A 348 11.76 -21.33 -17.02
N CYS A 349 12.75 -20.63 -16.49
CA CYS A 349 14.02 -20.38 -17.18
C CYS A 349 14.75 -21.69 -17.50
N ASN A 350 14.87 -22.59 -16.54
CA ASN A 350 15.50 -23.89 -16.71
C ASN A 350 14.77 -24.74 -17.76
N ALA A 351 13.44 -24.81 -17.72
CA ALA A 351 12.62 -25.50 -18.70
C ALA A 351 12.80 -24.97 -20.13
N ASN A 352 13.12 -23.69 -20.27
CA ASN A 352 13.37 -23.04 -21.56
C ASN A 352 14.86 -23.04 -21.97
N GLY A 353 15.78 -23.51 -21.12
CA GLY A 353 17.21 -23.54 -21.36
C GLY A 353 17.85 -22.16 -21.47
N VAL A 354 17.38 -21.18 -20.66
CA VAL A 354 17.93 -19.84 -20.60
C VAL A 354 18.46 -19.54 -19.19
N GLU A 355 19.38 -18.59 -19.11
CA GLU A 355 19.93 -18.10 -17.84
C GLU A 355 18.85 -17.40 -17.00
N GLU A 356 18.94 -17.57 -15.69
CA GLU A 356 18.09 -16.89 -14.71
C GLU A 356 18.38 -15.38 -14.70
N PRO A 357 17.33 -14.52 -14.71
CA PRO A 357 17.54 -13.07 -14.70
C PRO A 357 17.97 -12.53 -13.34
N ASN A 358 18.59 -11.35 -13.31
CA ASN A 358 18.62 -10.53 -12.12
C ASN A 358 17.18 -10.06 -11.79
N ILE A 359 16.73 -10.29 -10.58
CA ILE A 359 15.38 -9.89 -10.13
C ILE A 359 15.43 -8.47 -9.61
N PHE A 360 14.53 -7.62 -10.11
CA PHE A 360 14.29 -6.28 -9.60
C PHE A 360 12.89 -6.23 -8.99
N THR A 361 12.75 -5.51 -7.88
CA THR A 361 11.46 -5.16 -7.29
C THR A 361 11.34 -3.65 -7.13
N GLU A 362 10.11 -3.15 -7.16
CA GLU A 362 9.78 -1.72 -7.05
C GLU A 362 8.83 -1.50 -5.86
N PHE A 363 9.34 -1.68 -4.65
CA PHE A 363 8.51 -1.57 -3.46
C PHE A 363 8.37 -0.12 -2.99
N GLY A 364 7.15 0.40 -3.07
CA GLY A 364 6.74 1.71 -2.58
C GLY A 364 5.99 1.61 -1.25
N SER A 365 4.71 1.24 -1.28
CA SER A 365 3.89 1.13 -0.07
C SER A 365 4.50 0.22 0.98
N PHE A 366 5.05 -0.93 0.57
CA PHE A 366 5.74 -1.85 1.49
C PHE A 366 6.91 -1.18 2.22
N THR A 367 7.64 -0.28 1.54
CA THR A 367 8.79 0.43 2.13
C THR A 367 8.35 1.44 3.18
N VAL A 368 7.38 2.29 2.86
CA VAL A 368 7.08 3.48 3.67
C VAL A 368 5.73 3.42 4.38
N GLY A 369 4.81 2.54 3.96
CA GLY A 369 3.44 2.54 4.49
C GLY A 369 3.39 2.41 6.00
N GLU A 370 4.06 1.40 6.55
CA GLU A 370 4.04 1.12 8.00
C GLU A 370 4.87 2.12 8.84
N SER A 371 5.59 3.05 8.21
CA SER A 371 6.31 4.11 8.94
C SER A 371 5.43 5.30 9.33
N GLY A 372 4.25 5.44 8.75
CA GLY A 372 3.39 6.60 8.93
C GLY A 372 2.26 6.39 9.91
N ALA A 373 1.91 7.45 10.65
CA ALA A 373 0.68 7.52 11.44
C ALA A 373 0.05 8.92 11.34
N ALA A 374 -1.27 8.97 11.51
CA ALA A 374 -2.05 10.20 11.60
C ALA A 374 -2.90 10.17 12.88
N LEU A 375 -2.69 11.16 13.76
CA LEU A 375 -3.32 11.24 15.06
C LEU A 375 -4.35 12.38 15.08
N PHE A 376 -5.52 12.10 15.63
CA PHE A 376 -6.65 13.04 15.68
C PHE A 376 -7.26 13.08 17.07
N SER A 377 -7.84 14.25 17.43
CA SER A 377 -8.76 14.35 18.55
C SER A 377 -10.21 14.22 18.08
N ILE A 378 -11.04 13.63 18.92
CA ILE A 378 -12.50 13.68 18.75
C ILE A 378 -13.01 14.99 19.33
N ILE A 379 -13.50 15.87 18.47
CA ILE A 379 -13.94 17.22 18.85
C ILE A 379 -15.43 17.30 19.17
N ASN A 380 -16.21 16.33 18.69
CA ASN A 380 -17.66 16.34 18.91
C ASN A 380 -18.24 14.93 18.73
N GLN A 381 -19.36 14.69 19.42
CA GLN A 381 -20.24 13.55 19.21
C GLN A 381 -21.61 14.04 18.76
N LYS A 382 -22.15 13.43 17.70
CA LYS A 382 -23.49 13.68 17.20
C LYS A 382 -24.30 12.39 17.23
N GLN A 383 -25.46 12.43 17.90
CA GLN A 383 -26.45 11.36 17.82
C GLN A 383 -27.46 11.72 16.75
N GLN A 384 -27.44 11.01 15.60
CA GLN A 384 -28.34 11.31 14.48
C GLN A 384 -29.68 10.57 14.59
N ASN A 385 -29.66 9.40 15.22
CA ASN A 385 -30.84 8.61 15.56
C ASN A 385 -30.46 7.57 16.63
N ASP A 386 -31.37 6.71 17.04
CA ASP A 386 -31.16 5.73 18.13
C ASP A 386 -30.04 4.71 17.86
N ARG A 387 -29.55 4.62 16.62
CA ARG A 387 -28.54 3.62 16.20
C ARG A 387 -27.25 4.23 15.65
N GLU A 388 -27.23 5.53 15.36
CA GLU A 388 -26.12 6.20 14.66
C GLU A 388 -25.52 7.31 15.53
N SER A 389 -24.42 7.00 16.15
CA SER A 389 -23.57 7.95 16.87
C SER A 389 -22.33 8.25 16.03
N TRP A 390 -22.07 9.52 15.80
CA TRP A 390 -20.93 10.01 15.03
C TRP A 390 -19.90 10.66 15.94
N TYR A 391 -18.63 10.29 15.77
CA TYR A 391 -17.49 11.00 16.32
C TYR A 391 -16.86 11.84 15.23
N MET A 392 -16.69 13.14 15.48
CA MET A 392 -16.10 14.08 14.52
C MET A 392 -14.64 14.32 14.90
N ILE A 393 -13.71 14.08 13.94
CA ILE A 393 -12.28 14.34 14.14
C ILE A 393 -11.95 15.81 13.87
N ASP A 394 -10.79 16.26 14.35
CA ASP A 394 -10.26 17.61 14.15
C ASP A 394 -9.56 17.84 12.80
N SER A 395 -9.86 17.01 11.81
CA SER A 395 -9.32 17.06 10.45
C SER A 395 -10.32 16.53 9.42
N SER A 396 -9.89 16.31 8.18
CA SER A 396 -10.68 15.70 7.11
C SER A 396 -10.00 14.44 6.59
N PHE A 397 -10.77 13.38 6.43
CA PHE A 397 -10.28 12.15 5.79
C PHE A 397 -9.93 12.40 4.32
N MET A 398 -10.70 13.24 3.64
CA MET A 398 -10.48 13.55 2.23
C MET A 398 -9.12 14.19 1.96
N THR A 399 -8.64 15.01 2.89
CA THR A 399 -7.40 15.77 2.70
C THR A 399 -6.20 15.12 3.39
N THR A 400 -6.42 14.46 4.51
CA THR A 400 -5.33 13.88 5.32
C THR A 400 -5.05 12.41 4.96
N LEU A 401 -6.10 11.65 4.63
CA LEU A 401 -6.04 10.23 4.25
C LEU A 401 -6.87 9.98 2.97
N PRO A 402 -6.50 10.58 1.84
CA PRO A 402 -7.30 10.57 0.61
C PRO A 402 -7.57 9.18 0.05
N ASP A 403 -6.73 8.19 0.31
CA ASP A 403 -6.95 6.82 -0.16
C ASP A 403 -8.18 6.16 0.49
N ILE A 404 -8.69 6.68 1.60
CA ILE A 404 -9.93 6.19 2.22
C ILE A 404 -11.09 6.32 1.22
N TRP A 405 -11.32 7.52 0.68
CA TRP A 405 -12.39 7.76 -0.28
C TRP A 405 -11.98 7.43 -1.74
N GLY A 406 -10.69 7.62 -2.08
CA GLY A 406 -10.21 7.44 -3.45
C GLY A 406 -10.18 5.97 -3.91
N ILE A 407 -9.77 5.06 -3.04
CA ILE A 407 -9.62 3.63 -3.36
C ILE A 407 -10.17 2.70 -2.27
N ASN A 408 -10.95 3.24 -1.33
CA ASN A 408 -11.48 2.50 -0.18
C ASN A 408 -10.38 1.78 0.64
N GLN A 409 -9.25 2.47 0.83
CA GLN A 409 -8.13 1.96 1.62
C GLN A 409 -8.52 1.94 3.09
N ARG A 410 -8.10 0.88 3.80
CA ARG A 410 -8.25 0.75 5.24
C ARG A 410 -6.92 0.89 5.93
N TYR A 411 -6.97 1.29 7.18
CA TYR A 411 -5.82 1.46 8.03
C TYR A 411 -6.11 0.88 9.41
N PRO A 412 -5.10 0.34 10.13
CA PRO A 412 -5.27 0.04 11.54
C PRO A 412 -5.69 1.31 12.29
N LEU A 413 -6.84 1.24 12.96
CA LEU A 413 -7.39 2.32 13.76
C LEU A 413 -7.41 1.89 15.22
N LEU A 414 -6.74 2.66 16.08
CA LEU A 414 -6.67 2.39 17.51
C LEU A 414 -6.98 3.65 18.32
N ALA A 415 -7.62 3.46 19.47
CA ALA A 415 -7.67 4.50 20.48
C ALA A 415 -6.26 4.79 21.00
N ILE A 416 -5.94 6.06 21.29
CA ILE A 416 -4.64 6.43 21.85
C ILE A 416 -4.72 6.49 23.38
N ASN A 417 -5.87 6.85 23.92
CA ASN A 417 -6.11 6.89 25.36
C ASN A 417 -7.44 6.23 25.73
N ASN A 418 -7.71 6.09 27.04
CA ASN A 418 -8.97 5.55 27.55
C ASN A 418 -9.23 4.08 27.22
N TRP A 419 -8.22 3.24 27.21
CA TRP A 419 -8.33 1.83 26.90
C TRP A 419 -9.13 1.03 27.92
N ASP A 420 -9.27 1.52 29.14
CA ASP A 420 -10.04 0.90 30.23
C ASP A 420 -11.53 1.21 30.18
N LYS A 421 -11.98 2.09 29.28
CA LYS A 421 -13.39 2.48 29.17
C LYS A 421 -14.21 1.48 28.38
N GLU A 422 -15.51 1.55 28.55
CA GLU A 422 -16.45 0.82 27.71
C GLU A 422 -16.38 1.35 26.27
N TYR A 423 -16.34 0.45 25.30
CA TYR A 423 -16.34 0.77 23.86
C TYR A 423 -17.76 0.79 23.32
N GLN A 424 -18.00 1.65 22.35
CA GLN A 424 -19.27 1.71 21.64
C GLN A 424 -19.04 1.77 20.13
N ARG A 425 -20.04 1.32 19.40
CA ARG A 425 -20.07 1.43 17.93
C ARG A 425 -20.33 2.87 17.52
N VAL A 426 -19.46 3.43 16.69
CA VAL A 426 -19.55 4.80 16.18
C VAL A 426 -19.20 4.88 14.70
N PHE A 427 -19.68 5.95 14.06
CA PHE A 427 -19.19 6.37 12.76
C PHE A 427 -18.16 7.49 12.97
N LEU A 428 -17.16 7.57 12.06
CA LEU A 428 -16.17 8.64 12.09
C LEU A 428 -16.40 9.61 10.93
N GLY A 429 -16.55 10.88 11.22
CA GLY A 429 -16.68 11.96 10.24
C GLY A 429 -15.57 12.98 10.35
N GLY A 430 -15.19 13.57 9.21
CA GLY A 430 -14.28 14.70 9.15
C GLY A 430 -14.99 16.06 9.21
N LEU A 431 -14.21 17.14 9.09
CA LEU A 431 -14.68 18.52 9.21
C LEU A 431 -15.24 19.11 7.91
N SER A 432 -14.96 18.50 6.76
CA SER A 432 -15.41 19.08 5.51
C SER A 432 -16.91 18.91 5.30
N CYS A 433 -17.49 19.72 4.41
CA CYS A 433 -18.90 19.60 4.05
C CYS A 433 -19.16 18.54 2.98
N ASP A 434 -18.14 17.82 2.55
CA ASP A 434 -18.27 16.77 1.56
C ASP A 434 -18.95 15.52 2.14
N SER A 435 -19.83 14.90 1.36
CA SER A 435 -20.58 13.72 1.79
C SER A 435 -19.70 12.48 1.98
N GLU A 436 -18.53 12.43 1.36
CA GLU A 436 -17.57 11.32 1.45
C GLU A 436 -16.52 11.53 2.56
N ASP A 437 -16.61 12.61 3.34
CA ASP A 437 -15.65 12.89 4.42
C ASP A 437 -15.96 12.09 5.69
N TYR A 438 -15.92 10.75 5.54
CA TYR A 438 -16.09 9.80 6.63
C TYR A 438 -15.19 8.57 6.44
N TYR A 439 -15.01 7.80 7.49
CA TYR A 439 -14.23 6.57 7.44
C TYR A 439 -15.12 5.34 7.28
N SER A 440 -14.98 4.65 6.16
CA SER A 440 -15.66 3.38 5.86
C SER A 440 -14.74 2.19 6.19
N GLY A 441 -14.45 2.01 7.49
CA GLY A 441 -13.37 1.12 7.93
C GLY A 441 -13.65 -0.36 7.88
N GLU A 442 -14.92 -0.77 7.93
CA GLU A 442 -15.28 -2.18 8.05
C GLU A 442 -15.89 -2.74 6.76
N ALA A 443 -15.56 -3.99 6.42
CA ALA A 443 -16.25 -4.69 5.35
C ALA A 443 -17.73 -4.83 5.70
N HIS A 444 -18.60 -4.23 4.94
CA HIS A 444 -20.05 -4.23 5.15
C HIS A 444 -20.57 -3.34 6.30
N SER A 445 -19.70 -2.55 6.95
CA SER A 445 -20.11 -1.60 7.99
C SER A 445 -19.19 -0.38 7.99
N ASN A 446 -19.78 0.82 7.97
CA ASN A 446 -19.03 2.07 8.05
C ASN A 446 -18.79 2.52 9.50
N ALA A 447 -18.96 1.62 10.47
CA ALA A 447 -18.81 1.89 11.88
C ALA A 447 -17.60 1.18 12.48
N VAL A 448 -17.03 1.80 13.49
CA VAL A 448 -15.90 1.30 14.28
C VAL A 448 -16.24 1.27 15.76
N PHE A 449 -15.45 0.57 16.58
CA PHE A 449 -15.61 0.54 18.03
C PHE A 449 -14.55 1.42 18.67
N LEU A 450 -14.98 2.42 19.44
CA LEU A 450 -14.11 3.35 20.15
C LEU A 450 -14.62 3.58 21.57
N PRO A 451 -13.74 4.05 22.50
CA PRO A 451 -14.15 4.37 23.86
C PRO A 451 -15.29 5.39 23.91
N LYS A 452 -16.23 5.20 24.84
CA LYS A 452 -17.28 6.16 25.10
C LYS A 452 -16.69 7.47 25.58
N LEU A 453 -17.18 8.58 25.04
CA LEU A 453 -16.72 9.91 25.45
C LEU A 453 -17.21 10.22 26.86
N THR A 454 -16.32 10.78 27.67
CA THR A 454 -16.62 11.30 29.00
C THR A 454 -16.62 12.83 28.94
N PRO A 455 -17.64 13.52 29.48
CA PRO A 455 -17.64 14.98 29.52
C PRO A 455 -16.40 15.56 30.20
N GLY A 456 -15.73 16.49 29.52
CA GLY A 456 -14.51 17.13 30.01
C GLY A 456 -13.21 16.41 29.70
N GLU A 457 -13.25 15.23 29.04
CA GLU A 457 -12.07 14.49 28.58
C GLU A 457 -12.03 14.47 27.05
N THR A 458 -10.83 14.56 26.50
CA THR A 458 -10.61 14.45 25.05
C THR A 458 -10.21 13.02 24.69
N GLN A 459 -10.93 12.41 23.76
CA GLN A 459 -10.56 11.14 23.16
C GLN A 459 -9.62 11.39 21.98
N TYR A 460 -8.51 10.67 21.94
CA TYR A 460 -7.58 10.67 20.82
C TYR A 460 -7.60 9.32 20.11
N ILE A 461 -7.44 9.34 18.79
CA ILE A 461 -7.38 8.16 17.94
C ILE A 461 -6.21 8.26 16.97
N GLY A 462 -5.69 7.12 16.55
CA GLY A 462 -4.60 7.02 15.57
C GLY A 462 -4.97 6.12 14.41
N PHE A 463 -4.68 6.58 13.20
CA PHE A 463 -4.64 5.78 11.99
C PHE A 463 -3.18 5.48 11.69
N PHE A 464 -2.84 4.19 11.64
CA PHE A 464 -1.46 3.72 11.46
C PHE A 464 -1.24 3.18 10.04
N HIS A 465 0.02 3.06 9.64
CA HIS A 465 0.43 2.59 8.31
C HIS A 465 0.01 3.52 7.17
N THR A 466 0.02 4.82 7.43
CA THR A 466 -0.41 5.87 6.51
C THR A 466 0.74 6.53 5.74
N GLY A 467 1.95 5.94 5.74
CA GLY A 467 3.17 6.58 5.22
C GLY A 467 3.31 6.64 3.70
N ALA A 468 2.41 5.98 2.94
CA ALA A 468 2.49 5.92 1.49
C ALA A 468 1.38 6.76 0.82
N TYR A 469 1.73 7.58 -0.15
CA TYR A 469 0.88 8.34 -1.08
C TYR A 469 0.04 9.48 -0.48
N GLN A 470 -0.30 9.48 0.80
CA GLN A 470 -1.30 10.39 1.38
C GLN A 470 -0.97 11.86 1.14
N GLU A 471 0.28 12.28 1.30
CA GLU A 471 0.68 13.67 1.12
C GLU A 471 0.62 14.13 -0.34
N SER A 472 1.03 13.29 -1.27
CA SER A 472 1.02 13.61 -2.70
C SER A 472 -0.40 13.64 -3.27
N LEU A 473 -1.28 12.74 -2.84
CA LEU A 473 -2.68 12.71 -3.25
C LEU A 473 -3.53 13.76 -2.52
N GLY A 474 -3.24 14.03 -1.25
CA GLY A 474 -3.91 15.07 -0.46
C GLY A 474 -3.50 16.50 -0.79
N GLY A 475 -2.48 16.70 -1.66
CA GLY A 475 -2.04 18.03 -2.09
C GLY A 475 -1.19 18.76 -1.05
N PHE A 476 -0.18 18.10 -0.49
CA PHE A 476 0.73 18.70 0.49
C PHE A 476 1.28 20.06 0.03
N GLY A 477 1.15 21.07 0.89
CA GLY A 477 1.59 22.44 0.61
C GLY A 477 0.69 23.26 -0.33
N GLY A 478 -0.36 22.64 -0.89
CA GLY A 478 -1.36 23.27 -1.76
C GLY A 478 -2.65 23.67 -1.03
N ILE A 479 -3.71 23.90 -1.79
CA ILE A 479 -5.05 24.15 -1.28
C ILE A 479 -5.78 22.83 -1.12
N GLN A 480 -6.36 22.62 0.04
CA GLN A 480 -7.16 21.44 0.36
C GLN A 480 -8.66 21.81 0.41
N HIS A 481 -9.51 20.80 0.30
CA HIS A 481 -10.96 20.96 0.31
C HIS A 481 -11.43 21.69 1.58
N CYS A 482 -12.41 22.58 1.46
CA CYS A 482 -12.92 23.45 2.52
C CYS A 482 -11.85 24.33 3.21
N LEU A 483 -10.69 24.52 2.58
CA LEU A 483 -9.54 25.23 3.16
C LEU A 483 -9.10 24.66 4.51
N ILE A 484 -9.30 23.35 4.72
CA ILE A 484 -8.81 22.67 5.92
C ILE A 484 -7.27 22.65 5.86
N PRO A 485 -6.58 23.11 6.91
CA PRO A 485 -5.13 23.20 6.89
C PRO A 485 -4.48 21.81 6.87
N ALA A 486 -3.37 21.66 6.13
CA ALA A 486 -2.52 20.49 6.27
C ALA A 486 -1.99 20.41 7.71
N PRO A 487 -2.03 19.21 8.33
CA PRO A 487 -1.62 19.03 9.72
C PRO A 487 -0.12 19.23 9.93
N LYS A 488 0.30 19.36 11.19
CA LYS A 488 1.71 19.27 11.57
C LYS A 488 2.26 17.91 11.18
N HIS A 489 3.55 17.88 10.80
CA HIS A 489 4.25 16.64 10.49
C HIS A 489 5.54 16.57 11.28
N ILE A 490 5.70 15.54 12.08
CA ILE A 490 6.94 15.24 12.83
C ILE A 490 7.61 14.00 12.28
N ILE A 491 8.92 14.02 12.37
CA ILE A 491 9.77 12.87 12.07
C ILE A 491 10.28 12.33 13.39
N ILE A 492 10.25 11.01 13.54
CA ILE A 492 10.81 10.30 14.69
C ILE A 492 11.91 9.39 14.18
N ASP A 493 13.05 9.45 14.84
CA ASP A 493 14.21 8.61 14.54
C ASP A 493 14.86 8.08 15.82
N ARG A 494 15.70 7.06 15.70
CA ARG A 494 16.50 6.48 16.77
C ARG A 494 17.95 6.31 16.30
N ASP A 495 18.91 6.57 17.16
CA ASP A 495 20.30 6.23 16.90
C ASP A 495 20.50 4.71 16.95
N LYS A 496 21.38 4.19 16.10
CA LYS A 496 21.68 2.74 16.06
C LYS A 496 22.21 2.27 17.41
N GLY A 497 21.42 1.42 18.07
CA GLY A 497 21.80 0.81 19.36
C GLY A 497 21.33 1.60 20.58
N ASP A 498 20.61 2.70 20.39
CA ASP A 498 19.99 3.45 21.46
C ASP A 498 18.49 3.13 21.56
N ASN A 499 17.97 3.02 22.79
CA ASN A 499 16.54 2.91 23.03
C ASN A 499 15.85 4.29 23.03
N GLU A 500 16.63 5.37 23.10
CA GLU A 500 16.09 6.71 23.06
C GLU A 500 15.67 7.10 21.63
N TYR A 501 14.53 7.76 21.51
CA TYR A 501 14.05 8.35 20.26
C TYR A 501 14.16 9.86 20.33
N TYR A 502 14.30 10.49 19.18
CA TYR A 502 14.21 11.93 19.08
C TYR A 502 13.19 12.35 18.04
N THR A 503 12.59 13.51 18.25
CA THR A 503 11.56 14.06 17.37
C THR A 503 12.05 15.33 16.70
N ARG A 504 11.67 15.51 15.44
CA ARG A 504 11.93 16.74 14.69
C ARG A 504 10.65 17.21 13.99
N LEU A 505 10.28 18.47 14.21
CA LEU A 505 9.19 19.08 13.47
C LEU A 505 9.63 19.32 12.01
N PHE A 506 9.06 18.57 11.09
CA PHE A 506 9.31 18.73 9.65
C PHE A 506 8.46 19.86 9.07
N ALA A 507 7.15 19.83 9.31
CA ALA A 507 6.22 20.85 8.83
C ALA A 507 5.30 21.33 9.96
N LYS A 508 5.12 22.64 10.05
CA LYS A 508 4.07 23.25 10.88
C LYS A 508 2.73 23.06 10.20
N GLU A 509 1.67 23.14 10.98
CA GLU A 509 0.33 23.27 10.44
C GLU A 509 0.25 24.41 9.42
N GLN A 510 -0.43 24.16 8.31
CA GLN A 510 -0.56 25.14 7.23
C GLN A 510 -1.30 26.39 7.73
N SER A 511 -0.72 27.55 7.50
CA SER A 511 -1.33 28.80 7.92
C SER A 511 -2.34 29.32 6.91
N TYR A 512 -3.37 30.03 7.38
CA TYR A 512 -4.31 30.71 6.49
C TYR A 512 -3.62 31.68 5.53
N ARG A 513 -2.52 32.34 5.96
CA ARG A 513 -1.74 33.25 5.09
C ARG A 513 -1.10 32.51 3.91
N SER A 514 -0.63 31.29 4.13
CA SER A 514 -0.09 30.44 3.05
C SER A 514 -1.18 30.11 2.04
N MET A 515 -2.36 29.70 2.53
CA MET A 515 -3.50 29.38 1.67
C MET A 515 -3.98 30.62 0.88
N MET A 516 -4.15 31.76 1.53
CA MET A 516 -4.57 33.01 0.89
C MET A 516 -3.60 33.43 -0.23
N ARG A 517 -2.28 33.30 0.00
CA ARG A 517 -1.28 33.59 -1.04
C ARG A 517 -1.44 32.70 -2.28
N ILE A 518 -1.69 31.40 -2.08
CA ILE A 518 -1.90 30.47 -3.20
C ILE A 518 -3.17 30.83 -3.97
N LEU A 519 -4.20 31.33 -3.27
CA LEU A 519 -5.47 31.75 -3.86
C LEU A 519 -5.41 33.16 -4.52
N GLY A 520 -4.32 33.89 -4.37
CA GLY A 520 -4.13 35.19 -5.01
C GLY A 520 -4.58 36.41 -4.16
N TYR A 521 -4.77 36.24 -2.85
CA TYR A 521 -5.12 37.31 -1.90
C TYR A 521 -3.89 37.92 -1.24
#